data_d65ddb4a4be4ad96e88454065b65a09b
#
_entry.id   d65ddb4a4be4ad96e88454065b65a09b
#
_cell.length_a   1.000
_cell.length_b   1.000
_cell.length_c   1.000
_cell.angle_alpha   90.00
_cell.angle_beta   90.00
_cell.angle_gamma   90.00
#
_symmetry.space_group_name_H-M   'P 1'
#
loop_
_entity.id
_entity.type
_entity.pdbx_description
1 polymer ?
#
loop_
_entity_poly.entity_id
_entity_poly.type
_entity_poly.pdbx_seq_one_letter_code
_entity_poly.pdbx_strand_id
1 'polypeptide(L)'
;MADSGTPSGIPRKDYIGCHGQKLYATTSHDFVGCIGTMCSFWNFEPYFEKLGLKKITAKATNSTRKNKVFEDLKDGKTEEYIKNVLDPMNEQFLAEVKAMRPKLSELGDDAPVLQGESFYTDPAEEVGLIDGKRTLLEAIAEVAQMGDAYMGTQNLYGFC
;
A
#
# COMPACT_ATOMS: atom_id res chain seq x y z
N MET A 1 -12.82 18.49 0.89
CA MET A 1 -11.70 18.90 0.02
C MET A 1 -11.01 17.63 -0.41
N ALA A 2 -11.24 17.19 -1.62
CA ALA A 2 -10.59 16.03 -2.19
C ALA A 2 -9.16 16.43 -2.59
N ASP A 3 -8.18 15.70 -2.08
CA ASP A 3 -6.78 15.86 -2.46
C ASP A 3 -6.62 15.38 -3.91
N SER A 4 -6.61 16.33 -4.81
CA SER A 4 -6.46 16.10 -6.24
C SER A 4 -4.99 16.20 -6.59
N GLY A 5 -4.24 15.10 -6.57
CA GLY A 5 -2.98 15.18 -7.26
C GLY A 5 -1.80 14.31 -6.86
N THR A 6 -1.98 13.21 -6.15
CA THR A 6 -0.91 12.22 -6.08
C THR A 6 -1.30 10.99 -6.89
N PRO A 7 -0.47 10.57 -7.86
CA PRO A 7 -0.70 9.31 -8.53
C PRO A 7 -0.56 8.17 -7.51
N SER A 8 -1.61 7.35 -7.48
CA SER A 8 -1.68 6.01 -6.90
C SER A 8 -1.08 5.83 -5.52
N GLY A 9 -1.95 5.87 -4.56
CA GLY A 9 -1.56 5.43 -3.26
C GLY A 9 -1.35 3.92 -3.19
N ILE A 10 -0.15 3.53 -2.86
CA ILE A 10 0.01 2.48 -1.86
C ILE A 10 -0.73 3.02 -0.63
N PRO A 11 -1.64 2.30 0.00
CA PRO A 11 -2.29 2.74 1.22
C PRO A 11 -1.22 2.94 2.30
N ARG A 12 -0.75 4.17 2.46
CA ARG A 12 0.41 4.48 3.31
C ARG A 12 0.26 4.00 4.74
N LYS A 13 -0.97 4.03 5.25
CA LYS A 13 -1.26 3.59 6.62
C LYS A 13 -1.10 2.08 6.81
N ASP A 14 -1.58 1.28 5.87
CA ASP A 14 -1.48 -0.18 5.96
C ASP A 14 -0.04 -0.65 5.69
N TYR A 15 0.65 -0.01 4.76
CA TYR A 15 2.07 -0.26 4.49
C TYR A 15 2.95 0.06 5.70
N ILE A 16 2.78 1.24 6.33
CA ILE A 16 3.51 1.59 7.55
C ILE A 16 3.14 0.64 8.69
N GLY A 17 1.85 0.30 8.83
CA GLY A 17 1.35 -0.59 9.86
C GLY A 17 1.95 -2.00 9.77
N CYS A 18 2.11 -2.57 8.57
CA CYS A 18 2.63 -3.93 8.42
C CYS A 18 4.10 -4.08 8.86
N HIS A 19 4.88 -3.00 8.93
CA HIS A 19 6.25 -3.01 9.44
C HIS A 19 6.34 -3.04 10.98
N GLY A 20 5.23 -2.85 11.68
CA GLY A 20 5.16 -3.05 13.12
C GLY A 20 5.29 -4.54 13.50
N GLN A 21 5.91 -4.84 14.64
CA GLN A 21 5.94 -6.22 15.17
C GLN A 21 4.54 -6.75 15.44
N LYS A 22 3.63 -5.87 15.83
CA LYS A 22 2.22 -6.14 16.06
C LYS A 22 1.35 -5.10 15.37
N LEU A 23 0.24 -5.55 14.80
CA LEU A 23 -0.76 -4.70 14.16
C LEU A 23 -2.14 -5.07 14.72
N TYR A 24 -2.79 -4.12 15.36
CA TYR A 24 -4.09 -4.31 16.00
C TYR A 24 -5.15 -3.40 15.39
N ALA A 25 -6.36 -3.92 15.26
CA ALA A 25 -7.55 -3.12 15.12
C ALA A 25 -8.03 -2.63 16.51
N THR A 26 -8.71 -1.51 16.56
CA THR A 26 -9.25 -0.96 17.81
C THR A 26 -10.69 -1.40 18.08
N THR A 27 -11.44 -1.62 17.02
CA THR A 27 -12.85 -2.02 17.09
C THR A 27 -13.14 -3.18 16.12
N SER A 28 -14.28 -3.84 16.30
CA SER A 28 -14.73 -4.89 15.38
C SER A 28 -15.17 -4.36 14.01
N HIS A 29 -15.31 -3.03 13.88
CA HIS A 29 -15.78 -2.36 12.65
C HIS A 29 -14.66 -1.66 11.88
N ASP A 30 -13.41 -1.85 12.28
CA ASP A 30 -12.28 -1.30 11.55
C ASP A 30 -12.13 -2.02 10.21
N PHE A 31 -11.76 -1.25 9.19
CA PHE A 31 -11.52 -1.75 7.84
C PHE A 31 -10.02 -1.80 7.58
N VAL A 32 -9.52 -2.98 7.27
CA VAL A 32 -8.09 -3.28 7.06
C VAL A 32 -7.92 -4.02 5.75
N GLY A 33 -6.89 -3.70 4.98
CA GLY A 33 -6.64 -4.33 3.69
C GLY A 33 -6.33 -3.34 2.58
N CYS A 34 -6.98 -3.51 1.42
CA CYS A 34 -6.71 -2.70 0.23
C CYS A 34 -5.25 -2.84 -0.23
N ILE A 35 -4.68 -4.05 -0.10
CA ILE A 35 -3.29 -4.35 -0.48
C ILE A 35 -3.23 -4.55 -1.99
N GLY A 36 -2.77 -3.54 -2.69
CA GLY A 36 -2.69 -3.53 -4.14
C GLY A 36 -2.35 -2.16 -4.69
N THR A 37 -2.04 -2.10 -5.97
CA THR A 37 -1.70 -0.87 -6.66
C THR A 37 -2.71 -0.56 -7.75
N MET A 38 -3.14 0.69 -7.83
CA MET A 38 -4.03 1.15 -8.89
C MET A 38 -3.69 2.58 -9.29
N CYS A 39 -4.05 2.96 -10.50
CA CYS A 39 -4.00 4.34 -10.96
C CYS A 39 -5.35 4.72 -11.55
N SER A 40 -5.91 5.84 -11.11
CA SER A 40 -7.10 6.42 -11.73
C SER A 40 -6.98 7.93 -11.82
N PHE A 41 -7.41 8.49 -12.93
CA PHE A 41 -7.47 9.94 -13.13
C PHE A 41 -8.53 10.30 -14.14
N TRP A 42 -8.98 11.55 -14.10
CA TRP A 42 -9.91 12.09 -15.08
C TRP A 42 -9.15 12.76 -16.22
N ASN A 43 -9.43 12.37 -17.46
CA ASN A 43 -8.89 13.07 -18.63
C ASN A 43 -9.81 14.24 -19.01
N PHE A 44 -9.41 15.46 -18.63
CA PHE A 44 -10.14 16.69 -18.97
C PHE A 44 -9.68 17.34 -20.30
N GLU A 45 -8.68 16.79 -20.99
CA GLU A 45 -8.19 17.37 -22.25
C GLU A 45 -9.29 17.55 -23.28
N PRO A 46 -10.19 16.57 -23.54
CA PRO A 46 -11.27 16.76 -24.51
C PRO A 46 -12.28 17.84 -24.11
N TYR A 47 -12.44 18.10 -22.82
CA TYR A 47 -13.29 19.18 -22.33
C TYR A 47 -12.65 20.56 -22.61
N PHE A 48 -11.36 20.71 -22.32
CA PHE A 48 -10.64 21.95 -22.59
C PHE A 48 -10.54 22.24 -24.09
N GLU A 49 -10.37 21.22 -24.93
CA GLU A 49 -10.38 21.35 -26.36
C GLU A 49 -11.72 21.91 -26.90
N LYS A 50 -12.84 21.46 -26.35
CA LYS A 50 -14.17 22.00 -26.65
C LYS A 50 -14.32 23.48 -26.29
N LEU A 51 -13.57 23.96 -25.31
CA LEU A 51 -13.49 25.35 -24.91
C LEU A 51 -12.49 26.15 -25.76
N GLY A 52 -11.88 25.55 -26.79
CA GLY A 52 -10.89 26.19 -27.66
C GLY A 52 -9.48 26.28 -27.07
N LEU A 53 -9.23 25.62 -25.93
CA LEU A 53 -7.91 25.55 -25.30
C LEU A 53 -7.11 24.39 -25.90
N LYS A 54 -5.86 24.63 -26.28
CA LYS A 54 -4.95 23.60 -26.81
C LYS A 54 -3.76 23.48 -25.90
N LYS A 55 -3.48 22.23 -25.51
CA LYS A 55 -2.25 21.91 -24.79
C LYS A 55 -1.07 21.88 -25.74
N ILE A 56 -0.03 22.64 -25.43
CA ILE A 56 1.24 22.67 -26.18
C ILE A 56 2.30 21.99 -25.30
N THR A 57 2.90 20.92 -25.83
CA THR A 57 3.98 20.20 -25.17
C THR A 57 5.22 20.19 -26.07
N ALA A 58 6.33 20.65 -25.55
CA ALA A 58 7.63 20.54 -26.21
C ALA A 58 8.55 19.60 -25.41
N LYS A 59 9.24 18.71 -26.11
CA LYS A 59 10.25 17.81 -25.53
C LYS A 59 11.59 18.06 -26.20
N ALA A 60 12.69 17.94 -25.45
CA ALA A 60 14.01 17.96 -26.06
C ALA A 60 14.18 16.78 -27.04
N THR A 61 15.06 16.94 -28.03
CA THR A 61 15.29 15.96 -29.09
C THR A 61 15.57 14.55 -28.55
N ASN A 62 16.36 14.48 -27.47
CA ASN A 62 16.73 13.20 -26.85
C ASN A 62 15.84 12.79 -25.67
N SER A 63 14.65 13.42 -25.50
CA SER A 63 13.72 13.14 -24.41
C SER A 63 12.36 12.58 -24.91
N THR A 64 12.40 11.80 -25.98
CA THR A 64 11.21 11.27 -26.67
C THR A 64 10.34 10.37 -25.79
N ARG A 65 10.93 9.70 -24.81
CA ARG A 65 10.23 8.79 -23.88
C ARG A 65 9.70 9.48 -22.63
N LYS A 66 10.03 10.77 -22.41
CA LYS A 66 9.56 11.48 -21.22
C LYS A 66 8.04 11.60 -21.23
N ASN A 67 7.41 11.12 -20.16
CA ASN A 67 5.96 11.04 -19.98
C ASN A 67 5.20 10.19 -21.03
N LYS A 68 5.92 9.41 -21.87
CA LYS A 68 5.27 8.61 -22.93
C LYS A 68 4.24 7.65 -22.35
N VAL A 69 4.55 6.99 -21.24
CA VAL A 69 3.67 6.02 -20.58
C VAL A 69 2.35 6.67 -20.12
N PHE A 70 2.41 7.92 -19.63
CA PHE A 70 1.20 8.67 -19.27
C PHE A 70 0.41 9.16 -20.49
N GLU A 71 1.09 9.49 -21.59
CA GLU A 71 0.42 9.84 -22.84
C GLU A 71 -0.32 8.63 -23.40
N ASP A 72 0.33 7.47 -23.45
CA ASP A 72 -0.28 6.22 -23.90
C ASP A 72 -1.47 5.83 -22.99
N LEU A 73 -1.35 6.02 -21.68
CA LEU A 73 -2.43 5.77 -20.74
C LEU A 73 -3.66 6.67 -20.98
N LYS A 74 -3.44 7.96 -21.29
CA LYS A 74 -4.52 8.90 -21.66
C LYS A 74 -5.23 8.49 -22.96
N ASP A 75 -4.50 7.90 -23.87
CA ASP A 75 -5.01 7.36 -25.12
C ASP A 75 -5.70 5.99 -24.98
N GLY A 76 -5.86 5.51 -23.73
CA GLY A 76 -6.48 4.22 -23.42
C GLY A 76 -5.57 3.01 -23.56
N LYS A 77 -4.27 3.22 -23.82
CA LYS A 77 -3.27 2.14 -23.91
C LYS A 77 -2.73 1.83 -22.52
N THR A 78 -3.50 1.10 -21.73
CA THR A 78 -3.20 0.82 -20.32
C THR A 78 -2.12 -0.23 -20.12
N GLU A 79 -1.94 -1.15 -21.07
CA GLU A 79 -1.09 -2.34 -20.94
C GLU A 79 0.37 -2.03 -20.60
N GLU A 80 0.99 -1.06 -21.29
CA GLU A 80 2.37 -0.66 -20.99
C GLU A 80 2.51 -0.02 -19.60
N TYR A 81 1.49 0.71 -19.15
CA TYR A 81 1.50 1.31 -17.82
C TYR A 81 1.37 0.23 -16.73
N ILE A 82 0.45 -0.70 -16.93
CA ILE A 82 0.28 -1.85 -16.02
C ILE A 82 1.61 -2.59 -15.90
N LYS A 83 2.14 -3.10 -17.01
CA LYS A 83 3.32 -3.94 -17.03
C LYS A 83 4.61 -3.24 -16.53
N ASN A 84 4.79 -1.96 -16.85
CA ASN A 84 6.05 -1.28 -16.57
C ASN A 84 6.02 -0.43 -15.30
N VAL A 85 4.84 -0.19 -14.71
CA VAL A 85 4.69 0.66 -13.52
C VAL A 85 3.91 -0.04 -12.42
N LEU A 86 2.66 -0.47 -12.69
CA LEU A 86 1.81 -1.00 -11.63
C LEU A 86 2.26 -2.40 -11.17
N ASP A 87 2.53 -3.32 -12.10
CA ASP A 87 2.93 -4.67 -11.75
C ASP A 87 4.23 -4.71 -10.95
N PRO A 88 5.34 -4.07 -11.38
CA PRO A 88 6.57 -4.07 -10.57
C PRO A 88 6.40 -3.43 -9.20
N MET A 89 5.59 -2.36 -9.11
CA MET A 89 5.27 -1.71 -7.84
C MET A 89 4.46 -2.64 -6.94
N ASN A 90 3.48 -3.33 -7.50
CA ASN A 90 2.63 -4.27 -6.77
C ASN A 90 3.41 -5.49 -6.29
N GLU A 91 4.28 -6.05 -7.13
CA GLU A 91 5.15 -7.17 -6.79
C GLU A 91 6.05 -6.83 -5.59
N GLN A 92 6.71 -5.67 -5.64
CA GLN A 92 7.54 -5.22 -4.52
C GLN A 92 6.70 -5.02 -3.25
N PHE A 93 5.56 -4.37 -3.36
CA PHE A 93 4.66 -4.14 -2.23
C PHE A 93 4.17 -5.44 -1.60
N LEU A 94 3.72 -6.39 -2.41
CA LEU A 94 3.28 -7.70 -1.91
C LEU A 94 4.42 -8.49 -1.27
N ALA A 95 5.63 -8.45 -1.83
CA ALA A 95 6.79 -9.11 -1.26
C ALA A 95 7.12 -8.56 0.14
N GLU A 96 7.09 -7.24 0.30
CA GLU A 96 7.34 -6.58 1.59
C GLU A 96 6.23 -6.91 2.62
N VAL A 97 4.96 -6.86 2.22
CA VAL A 97 3.84 -7.23 3.10
C VAL A 97 3.92 -8.69 3.53
N LYS A 98 4.20 -9.62 2.61
CA LYS A 98 4.37 -11.04 2.91
C LYS A 98 5.55 -11.29 3.86
N ALA A 99 6.65 -10.56 3.70
CA ALA A 99 7.79 -10.66 4.61
C ALA A 99 7.45 -10.22 6.05
N MET A 100 6.58 -9.23 6.20
CA MET A 100 6.16 -8.72 7.51
C MET A 100 4.98 -9.50 8.11
N ARG A 101 4.21 -10.18 7.27
CA ARG A 101 3.01 -10.96 7.64
C ARG A 101 3.14 -12.40 7.08
N PRO A 102 3.88 -13.28 7.75
CA PRO A 102 4.22 -14.61 7.22
C PRO A 102 3.01 -15.47 6.84
N LYS A 103 1.89 -15.36 7.56
CA LYS A 103 0.65 -16.07 7.19
C LYS A 103 0.16 -15.76 5.78
N LEU A 104 0.39 -14.53 5.29
CA LEU A 104 0.02 -14.16 3.94
C LEU A 104 0.90 -14.84 2.88
N SER A 105 2.08 -15.31 3.24
CA SER A 105 2.96 -16.05 2.31
C SER A 105 2.46 -17.47 2.05
N GLU A 106 1.59 -17.99 2.91
CA GLU A 106 0.99 -19.32 2.76
C GLU A 106 -0.23 -19.29 1.82
N LEU A 107 -0.72 -18.09 1.49
CA LEU A 107 -1.87 -17.90 0.61
C LEU A 107 -1.44 -17.89 -0.86
N GLY A 108 -2.33 -18.36 -1.74
CA GLY A 108 -2.17 -18.22 -3.19
C GLY A 108 -2.24 -16.75 -3.63
N ASP A 109 -1.62 -16.43 -4.74
CA ASP A 109 -1.59 -15.05 -5.28
C ASP A 109 -2.98 -14.54 -5.69
N ASP A 110 -3.96 -15.43 -5.83
CA ASP A 110 -5.37 -15.16 -6.09
C ASP A 110 -6.19 -14.89 -4.83
N ALA A 111 -5.58 -14.95 -3.64
CA ALA A 111 -6.28 -14.68 -2.39
C ALA A 111 -6.82 -13.23 -2.36
N PRO A 112 -8.09 -13.02 -1.98
CA PRO A 112 -8.73 -11.70 -2.00
C PRO A 112 -7.95 -10.61 -1.26
N VAL A 113 -7.29 -10.98 -0.15
CA VAL A 113 -6.45 -10.06 0.64
C VAL A 113 -5.24 -9.54 -0.14
N LEU A 114 -4.72 -10.32 -1.09
CA LEU A 114 -3.59 -9.95 -1.96
C LEU A 114 -4.05 -9.30 -3.27
N GLN A 115 -5.37 -9.23 -3.49
CA GLN A 115 -6.01 -8.66 -4.68
C GLN A 115 -6.68 -7.29 -4.38
N GLY A 116 -6.36 -6.66 -3.25
CA GLY A 116 -6.85 -5.33 -2.91
C GLY A 116 -8.16 -5.30 -2.15
N GLU A 117 -8.67 -6.43 -1.68
CA GLU A 117 -9.88 -6.46 -0.87
C GLU A 117 -9.62 -5.94 0.55
N SER A 118 -10.66 -5.35 1.14
CA SER A 118 -10.64 -4.85 2.51
C SER A 118 -11.57 -5.67 3.39
N PHE A 119 -11.14 -5.93 4.62
CA PHE A 119 -11.81 -6.81 5.56
C PHE A 119 -12.17 -6.06 6.85
N TYR A 120 -13.25 -6.47 7.47
CA TYR A 120 -13.48 -6.13 8.87
C TYR A 120 -12.47 -6.85 9.78
N THR A 121 -12.40 -6.42 11.03
CA THR A 121 -11.41 -6.90 12.01
C THR A 121 -11.29 -8.42 12.08
N ASP A 122 -12.40 -9.12 12.29
CA ASP A 122 -12.36 -10.57 12.51
C ASP A 122 -11.85 -11.35 11.28
N PRO A 123 -12.39 -11.13 10.06
CA PRO A 123 -11.79 -11.72 8.85
C PRO A 123 -10.34 -11.31 8.59
N ALA A 124 -9.94 -10.08 8.91
CA ALA A 124 -8.56 -9.62 8.75
C ALA A 124 -7.59 -10.36 9.69
N GLU A 125 -8.03 -10.68 10.91
CA GLU A 125 -7.28 -11.50 11.86
C GLU A 125 -7.17 -12.96 11.38
N GLU A 126 -8.27 -13.54 10.89
CA GLU A 126 -8.30 -14.92 10.37
C GLU A 126 -7.29 -15.12 9.23
N VAL A 127 -7.24 -14.20 8.25
CA VAL A 127 -6.26 -14.27 7.16
C VAL A 127 -4.83 -13.89 7.58
N GLY A 128 -4.65 -13.38 8.80
CA GLY A 128 -3.34 -13.02 9.34
C GLY A 128 -2.81 -11.66 8.92
N LEU A 129 -3.68 -10.78 8.44
CA LEU A 129 -3.34 -9.41 8.10
C LEU A 129 -3.06 -8.57 9.35
N ILE A 130 -3.80 -8.83 10.43
CA ILE A 130 -3.61 -8.21 11.75
C ILE A 130 -3.42 -9.28 12.83
N ASP A 131 -2.93 -8.87 14.00
CA ASP A 131 -2.66 -9.74 15.15
C ASP A 131 -3.83 -9.78 16.15
N GLY A 132 -4.93 -9.13 15.84
CA GLY A 132 -6.14 -9.12 16.64
C GLY A 132 -6.68 -7.74 16.95
N LYS A 133 -7.47 -7.65 18.03
CA LYS A 133 -8.11 -6.41 18.47
C LYS A 133 -7.55 -5.98 19.84
N ARG A 134 -7.15 -4.73 19.96
CA ARG A 134 -6.64 -4.10 21.19
C ARG A 134 -7.06 -2.64 21.26
N THR A 135 -7.35 -2.19 22.44
CA THR A 135 -7.42 -0.75 22.74
C THR A 135 -6.01 -0.15 22.72
N LEU A 136 -5.90 1.15 22.56
CA LEU A 136 -4.62 1.86 22.61
C LEU A 136 -3.88 1.60 23.94
N LEU A 137 -4.59 1.57 25.07
CA LEU A 137 -3.98 1.33 26.37
C LEU A 137 -3.43 -0.09 26.50
N GLU A 138 -4.16 -1.09 26.00
CA GLU A 138 -3.68 -2.48 25.96
C GLU A 138 -2.45 -2.63 25.08
N ALA A 139 -2.44 -1.97 23.90
CA ALA A 139 -1.29 -1.99 23.02
C ALA A 139 -0.06 -1.32 23.65
N ILE A 140 -0.24 -0.18 24.34
CA ILE A 140 0.85 0.48 25.08
C ILE A 140 1.38 -0.41 26.19
N ALA A 141 0.50 -1.07 26.95
CA ALA A 141 0.92 -1.98 28.02
C ALA A 141 1.73 -3.15 27.48
N GLU A 142 1.32 -3.72 26.34
CA GLU A 142 2.04 -4.81 25.68
C GLU A 142 3.43 -4.37 25.20
N VAL A 143 3.53 -3.20 24.56
CA VAL A 143 4.83 -2.65 24.13
C VAL A 143 5.76 -2.40 25.33
N ALA A 144 5.23 -1.91 26.45
CA ALA A 144 6.03 -1.75 27.68
C ALA A 144 6.58 -3.09 28.17
N GLN A 145 5.75 -4.15 28.22
CA GLN A 145 6.19 -5.49 28.59
C GLN A 145 7.25 -6.06 27.63
N MET A 146 7.09 -5.83 26.32
CA MET A 146 8.10 -6.24 25.33
C MET A 146 9.42 -5.49 25.54
N GLY A 147 9.37 -4.19 25.87
CA GLY A 147 10.52 -3.38 26.20
C GLY A 147 11.27 -3.90 27.44
N ASP A 148 10.56 -4.20 28.50
CA ASP A 148 11.14 -4.75 29.73
C ASP A 148 11.78 -6.12 29.49
N ALA A 149 11.14 -7.00 28.72
CA ALA A 149 11.71 -8.28 28.33
C ALA A 149 12.99 -8.12 27.50
N TYR A 150 13.01 -7.18 26.54
CA TYR A 150 14.21 -6.88 25.75
C TYR A 150 15.37 -6.37 26.61
N MET A 151 15.11 -5.42 27.52
CA MET A 151 16.12 -4.90 28.45
C MET A 151 16.64 -5.98 29.40
N GLY A 152 15.77 -6.89 29.86
CA GLY A 152 16.14 -8.04 30.67
C GLY A 152 17.13 -8.98 29.96
N THR A 153 16.90 -9.25 28.66
CA THR A 153 17.82 -10.08 27.86
C THR A 153 19.16 -9.42 27.62
N GLN A 154 19.22 -8.11 27.39
CA GLN A 154 20.46 -7.37 27.19
C GLN A 154 21.35 -7.39 28.46
N ASN A 155 20.74 -7.31 29.64
CA ASN A 155 21.47 -7.38 30.91
C ASN A 155 22.06 -8.78 31.19
N LEU A 156 21.51 -9.85 30.63
CA LEU A 156 22.06 -11.20 30.74
C LEU A 156 23.30 -11.44 29.87
N TYR A 157 23.44 -10.71 28.76
CA TYR A 157 24.58 -10.79 27.83
C TYR A 157 25.68 -9.74 28.10
N GLY A 158 25.43 -8.79 29.01
CA GLY A 158 26.35 -7.70 29.35
C GLY A 158 27.37 -8.01 30.45
N PHE A 159 27.45 -9.25 30.94
CA PHE A 159 28.40 -9.72 31.96
C PHE A 159 29.20 -10.93 31.44
N CYS A 160 29.93 -10.74 30.34
CA CYS A 160 31.03 -11.62 29.97
C CYS A 160 32.21 -10.78 29.54
#